data_76009d08b3538911f79681a2ba8bf35f
#
_entry.id   76009d08b3538911f79681a2ba8bf35f
#
_cell.length_a   1.000
_cell.length_b   1.000
_cell.length_c   1.000
_cell.angle_alpha   90.00
_cell.angle_beta   90.00
_cell.angle_gamma   90.00
#
_symmetry.space_group_name_H-M   'P 1'
#
loop_
_entity.id
_entity.type
_entity.pdbx_description
1 polymer ?
#
loop_
_entity_poly.entity_id
_entity_poly.type
_entity_poly.pdbx_seq_one_letter_code
_entity_poly.pdbx_strand_id
1 'polypeptide(L)'
;ILPLLPGIAMLSGCNNAAQKSNGQNDQKPNIIYIFADDLGIGDLSCYGATKVSTPNIDRLAGQGVQFTNAYATSATSTPSRFGLLTGMYPWRQKNTGIAPGNSELIIDTACVTMADMLKDAGYATGAVGKWHLGLGPKGGTDFNKQITPNAQSIGFDYEFIIPATVDRVPCVFVENGRVVGLDPNDPITVNYEHKVGDWPTGEENPELVTLKPSQGHNNTIINGIPRIGWMTGGKSALWKDEDIADIITHKAKKFITSHKEEPFFLYMGTQDVHVPRIPHPRFAGKSGLGTRGDVILQLDWTIGEIMNTLDSLNIADNTILVFTSDNGPVIDDGYQDHAYELLNGHTPM
;
A
#
# COMPACT_ATOMS: atom_id res chain seq x y z
N ILE A 1 12.80 -49.75 -76.63
CA ILE A 1 12.79 -50.75 -75.58
C ILE A 1 13.73 -50.25 -74.46
N LEU A 2 13.20 -49.64 -73.43
CA LEU A 2 13.93 -49.23 -72.27
C LEU A 2 13.45 -50.06 -71.07
N PRO A 3 14.30 -50.61 -70.23
CA PRO A 3 13.86 -51.31 -69.04
C PRO A 3 13.64 -50.36 -67.87
N LEU A 4 12.54 -50.55 -67.16
CA LEU A 4 12.22 -49.94 -65.86
C LEU A 4 13.18 -50.46 -64.77
N LEU A 5 13.74 -49.58 -64.00
CA LEU A 5 14.41 -49.89 -62.73
C LEU A 5 13.42 -49.66 -61.58
N PRO A 6 13.30 -50.49 -60.58
CA PRO A 6 12.44 -50.27 -59.43
C PRO A 6 13.16 -49.32 -58.39
N GLY A 7 12.47 -48.28 -58.04
CA GLY A 7 12.90 -47.33 -56.96
C GLY A 7 12.73 -47.99 -55.57
N ILE A 8 13.81 -48.02 -54.83
CA ILE A 8 13.86 -48.37 -53.40
C ILE A 8 13.41 -47.16 -52.59
N ALA A 9 12.24 -47.27 -51.98
CA ALA A 9 11.78 -46.27 -51.01
C ALA A 9 12.48 -46.52 -49.65
N MET A 10 13.38 -45.59 -49.28
CA MET A 10 13.92 -45.56 -47.92
C MET A 10 12.89 -44.88 -47.00
N LEU A 11 12.29 -45.67 -46.12
CA LEU A 11 11.53 -45.21 -45.00
C LEU A 11 12.48 -44.66 -43.92
N SER A 12 12.65 -43.33 -43.86
CA SER A 12 13.30 -42.64 -42.74
C SER A 12 12.36 -42.71 -41.56
N GLY A 13 12.65 -43.56 -40.62
CA GLY A 13 11.97 -43.57 -39.33
C GLY A 13 12.27 -42.28 -38.56
N CYS A 14 11.28 -41.43 -38.39
CA CYS A 14 11.34 -40.36 -37.40
C CYS A 14 11.36 -41.00 -36.00
N ASN A 15 12.51 -41.07 -35.40
CA ASN A 15 12.63 -41.29 -33.96
C ASN A 15 12.03 -40.06 -33.27
N ASN A 16 10.78 -40.12 -32.83
CA ASN A 16 10.23 -39.27 -31.82
C ASN A 16 10.99 -39.53 -30.50
N ALA A 17 12.13 -38.88 -30.33
CA ALA A 17 12.64 -38.63 -28.98
C ALA A 17 11.59 -37.80 -28.27
N ALA A 18 10.77 -38.45 -27.45
CA ALA A 18 9.95 -37.75 -26.47
C ALA A 18 10.90 -36.87 -25.66
N GLN A 19 10.95 -35.56 -25.96
CA GLN A 19 11.49 -34.59 -25.04
C GLN A 19 10.70 -34.79 -23.77
N LYS A 20 11.35 -35.36 -22.75
CA LYS A 20 10.90 -35.25 -21.38
C LYS A 20 10.81 -33.75 -21.14
N SER A 21 9.58 -33.21 -21.13
CA SER A 21 9.30 -31.93 -20.52
C SER A 21 9.85 -32.06 -19.10
N ASN A 22 10.94 -31.35 -18.81
CA ASN A 22 11.32 -31.08 -17.43
C ASN A 22 10.02 -30.61 -16.80
N GLY A 23 9.54 -31.27 -15.76
CA GLY A 23 8.38 -30.86 -15.00
C GLY A 23 8.64 -29.46 -14.48
N GLN A 24 8.30 -28.46 -15.28
CA GLN A 24 8.04 -27.15 -14.76
C GLN A 24 6.91 -27.38 -13.76
N ASN A 25 7.23 -27.14 -12.52
CA ASN A 25 6.26 -27.08 -11.45
C ASN A 25 5.19 -26.09 -11.93
N ASP A 26 4.00 -26.55 -12.29
CA ASP A 26 2.85 -25.70 -12.68
C ASP A 26 2.32 -24.91 -11.47
N GLN A 27 3.17 -24.65 -10.50
CA GLN A 27 2.84 -23.90 -9.30
C GLN A 27 2.67 -22.42 -9.68
N LYS A 28 1.47 -21.91 -9.47
CA LYS A 28 1.16 -20.49 -9.66
C LYS A 28 2.09 -19.64 -8.80
N PRO A 29 2.69 -18.55 -9.34
CA PRO A 29 3.54 -17.69 -8.55
C PRO A 29 2.73 -16.93 -7.49
N ASN A 30 3.31 -16.67 -6.34
CA ASN A 30 2.79 -15.68 -5.39
C ASN A 30 2.87 -14.29 -6.02
N ILE A 31 1.99 -13.39 -5.63
CA ILE A 31 1.97 -12.01 -6.12
C ILE A 31 1.93 -11.08 -4.92
N ILE A 32 2.92 -10.22 -4.80
CA ILE A 32 2.95 -9.14 -3.81
C ILE A 32 3.00 -7.81 -4.57
N TYR A 33 2.04 -6.95 -4.30
CA TYR A 33 1.97 -5.61 -4.86
C TYR A 33 2.16 -4.58 -3.75
N ILE A 34 3.35 -3.97 -3.67
CA ILE A 34 3.66 -2.92 -2.70
C ILE A 34 3.42 -1.56 -3.35
N PHE A 35 2.50 -0.80 -2.77
CA PHE A 35 2.03 0.47 -3.29
C PHE A 35 2.39 1.58 -2.31
N ALA A 36 3.52 2.27 -2.59
CA ALA A 36 3.99 3.40 -1.80
C ALA A 36 3.07 4.61 -1.97
N ASP A 37 3.18 5.56 -1.05
CA ASP A 37 2.36 6.75 -0.96
C ASP A 37 3.19 8.01 -1.18
N ASP A 38 2.83 8.85 -2.16
CA ASP A 38 3.50 10.11 -2.48
C ASP A 38 5.01 9.99 -2.79
N LEU A 39 5.45 8.83 -3.26
CA LEU A 39 6.87 8.59 -3.55
C LEU A 39 7.21 9.02 -4.98
N GLY A 40 8.23 9.84 -5.13
CA GLY A 40 8.75 10.25 -6.42
C GLY A 40 9.81 9.30 -6.98
N ILE A 41 9.93 9.24 -8.29
CA ILE A 41 11.00 8.51 -8.97
C ILE A 41 12.39 8.99 -8.52
N GLY A 42 12.55 10.30 -8.28
CA GLY A 42 13.79 10.91 -7.80
C GLY A 42 14.09 10.69 -6.32
N ASP A 43 13.21 10.01 -5.57
CA ASP A 43 13.46 9.59 -4.18
C ASP A 43 14.27 8.28 -4.09
N LEU A 44 14.51 7.61 -5.22
CA LEU A 44 15.09 6.26 -5.26
C LEU A 44 16.49 6.25 -5.92
N SER A 45 17.48 5.63 -5.27
CA SER A 45 18.84 5.57 -5.78
C SER A 45 18.93 4.78 -7.10
N CYS A 46 18.12 3.74 -7.31
CA CYS A 46 18.07 3.03 -8.60
C CYS A 46 17.56 3.89 -9.77
N TYR A 47 16.88 5.00 -9.49
CA TYR A 47 16.48 6.00 -10.49
C TYR A 47 17.34 7.27 -10.48
N GLY A 48 18.47 7.27 -9.76
CA GLY A 48 19.46 8.35 -9.80
C GLY A 48 19.40 9.33 -8.63
N ALA A 49 18.65 9.06 -7.57
CA ALA A 49 18.75 9.83 -6.32
C ALA A 49 20.19 9.75 -5.77
N THR A 50 20.79 10.90 -5.46
CA THR A 50 22.18 10.98 -4.99
C THR A 50 22.29 11.34 -3.50
N LYS A 51 21.25 11.86 -2.89
CA LYS A 51 21.24 12.31 -1.50
C LYS A 51 20.66 11.30 -0.53
N VAL A 52 19.82 10.40 -1.02
CA VAL A 52 19.23 9.30 -0.25
C VAL A 52 19.70 7.98 -0.85
N SER A 53 19.87 6.97 0.00
CA SER A 53 20.25 5.62 -0.42
C SER A 53 19.12 4.65 -0.10
N THR A 54 18.70 3.87 -1.10
CA THR A 54 17.62 2.88 -1.00
C THR A 54 18.11 1.48 -1.41
N PRO A 55 19.06 0.89 -0.65
CA PRO A 55 19.78 -0.31 -1.07
C PRO A 55 18.90 -1.55 -1.24
N ASN A 56 17.77 -1.66 -0.50
CA ASN A 56 16.84 -2.78 -0.65
C ASN A 56 16.00 -2.65 -1.92
N ILE A 57 15.54 -1.45 -2.21
CA ILE A 57 14.83 -1.14 -3.47
C ILE A 57 15.80 -1.29 -4.65
N ASP A 58 17.06 -0.88 -4.51
CA ASP A 58 18.10 -1.08 -5.53
C ASP A 58 18.36 -2.58 -5.77
N ARG A 59 18.35 -3.40 -4.70
CA ARG A 59 18.44 -4.87 -4.82
C ARG A 59 17.26 -5.42 -5.61
N LEU A 60 16.04 -4.98 -5.32
CA LEU A 60 14.84 -5.38 -6.07
C LEU A 60 14.95 -5.00 -7.55
N ALA A 61 15.35 -3.77 -7.85
CA ALA A 61 15.58 -3.28 -9.21
C ALA A 61 16.63 -4.10 -9.96
N GLY A 62 17.74 -4.45 -9.28
CA GLY A 62 18.83 -5.26 -9.83
C GLY A 62 18.48 -6.73 -10.07
N GLN A 63 17.47 -7.26 -9.39
CA GLN A 63 16.99 -8.63 -9.53
C GLN A 63 15.79 -8.77 -10.49
N GLY A 64 15.24 -7.65 -10.96
CA GLY A 64 13.99 -7.63 -11.71
C GLY A 64 14.02 -6.74 -12.94
N VAL A 65 12.87 -6.19 -13.25
CA VAL A 65 12.64 -5.25 -14.36
C VAL A 65 12.34 -3.87 -13.80
N GLN A 66 13.18 -2.90 -14.17
CA GLN A 66 12.98 -1.50 -13.85
C GLN A 66 12.25 -0.79 -15.00
N PHE A 67 11.08 -0.22 -14.72
CA PHE A 67 10.31 0.52 -15.71
C PHE A 67 10.80 1.96 -15.80
N THR A 68 11.20 2.39 -16.98
CA THR A 68 11.61 3.78 -17.25
C THR A 68 10.44 4.66 -17.67
N ASN A 69 9.31 4.06 -18.08
CA ASN A 69 8.10 4.73 -18.50
C ASN A 69 6.88 3.98 -17.93
N ALA A 70 6.51 4.29 -16.70
CA ALA A 70 5.31 3.80 -16.05
C ALA A 70 4.59 4.97 -15.39
N TYR A 71 3.26 4.99 -15.47
CA TYR A 71 2.46 6.12 -15.03
C TYR A 71 1.33 5.65 -14.12
N ALA A 72 1.12 6.35 -13.01
CA ALA A 72 -0.05 6.18 -12.18
C ALA A 72 -1.31 6.61 -12.96
N THR A 73 -2.44 5.98 -12.66
CA THR A 73 -3.71 6.28 -13.33
C THR A 73 -4.32 7.62 -12.91
N SER A 74 -3.80 8.23 -11.84
CA SER A 74 -4.19 9.54 -11.32
C SER A 74 -3.05 10.17 -10.53
N ALA A 75 -3.16 11.48 -10.30
CA ALA A 75 -2.18 12.26 -9.55
C ALA A 75 -2.42 12.26 -8.02
N THR A 76 -3.40 11.51 -7.53
CA THR A 76 -3.75 11.43 -6.09
C THR A 76 -4.13 10.01 -5.69
N SER A 77 -3.97 9.71 -4.40
CA SER A 77 -4.07 8.38 -3.81
C SER A 77 -5.36 7.61 -4.11
N THR A 78 -6.52 8.12 -3.69
CA THR A 78 -7.79 7.40 -3.82
C THR A 78 -8.08 6.98 -5.27
N PRO A 79 -8.06 7.88 -6.26
CA PRO A 79 -8.37 7.50 -7.63
C PRO A 79 -7.31 6.57 -8.25
N SER A 80 -6.04 6.70 -7.86
CA SER A 80 -5.00 5.80 -8.35
C SER A 80 -5.18 4.38 -7.81
N ARG A 81 -5.49 4.23 -6.52
CA ARG A 81 -5.78 2.93 -5.88
C ARG A 81 -7.05 2.31 -6.43
N PHE A 82 -8.09 3.12 -6.71
CA PHE A 82 -9.28 2.68 -7.44
C PHE A 82 -8.92 2.10 -8.82
N GLY A 83 -8.11 2.84 -9.58
CA GLY A 83 -7.68 2.40 -10.92
C GLY A 83 -6.91 1.09 -10.89
N LEU A 84 -6.00 0.91 -9.92
CA LEU A 84 -5.24 -0.33 -9.76
C LEU A 84 -6.16 -1.53 -9.50
N LEU A 85 -7.04 -1.42 -8.50
CA LEU A 85 -7.84 -2.58 -8.09
C LEU A 85 -8.96 -2.93 -9.06
N THR A 86 -9.52 -1.95 -9.78
CA THR A 86 -10.65 -2.16 -10.68
C THR A 86 -10.27 -2.30 -12.15
N GLY A 87 -9.04 -1.94 -12.54
CA GLY A 87 -8.63 -1.86 -13.95
C GLY A 87 -9.34 -0.74 -14.72
N MET A 88 -10.04 0.16 -14.04
CA MET A 88 -10.78 1.26 -14.64
C MET A 88 -10.12 2.60 -14.36
N TYR A 89 -10.08 3.49 -15.36
CA TYR A 89 -9.71 4.88 -15.08
C TYR A 89 -10.73 5.56 -14.15
N PRO A 90 -10.29 6.30 -13.12
CA PRO A 90 -11.18 6.85 -12.09
C PRO A 90 -12.24 7.81 -12.64
N TRP A 91 -11.97 8.55 -13.72
CA TRP A 91 -12.96 9.45 -14.33
C TRP A 91 -14.17 8.74 -14.97
N ARG A 92 -14.14 7.41 -15.07
CA ARG A 92 -15.26 6.60 -15.57
C ARG A 92 -16.33 6.36 -14.51
N GLN A 93 -16.03 6.64 -13.26
CA GLN A 93 -16.95 6.53 -12.12
C GLN A 93 -17.01 7.87 -11.37
N LYS A 94 -18.19 8.27 -10.92
CA LYS A 94 -18.36 9.43 -10.04
C LYS A 94 -17.87 9.12 -8.64
N ASN A 95 -17.49 10.18 -7.89
CA ASN A 95 -17.06 10.09 -6.48
C ASN A 95 -15.77 9.29 -6.23
N THR A 96 -14.87 9.27 -7.21
CA THR A 96 -13.53 8.67 -7.08
C THR A 96 -12.46 9.70 -6.70
N GLY A 97 -12.84 10.88 -6.20
CA GLY A 97 -11.92 11.88 -5.63
C GLY A 97 -11.33 11.42 -4.30
N ILE A 98 -10.50 12.28 -3.68
CA ILE A 98 -9.85 11.99 -2.40
C ILE A 98 -10.91 11.72 -1.33
N ALA A 99 -10.95 10.50 -0.82
CA ALA A 99 -11.95 10.05 0.15
C ALA A 99 -11.64 10.54 1.56
N PRO A 100 -12.60 11.10 2.32
CA PRO A 100 -12.46 11.31 3.75
C PRO A 100 -12.36 9.97 4.50
N GLY A 101 -11.83 9.99 5.73
CA GLY A 101 -11.58 8.78 6.51
C GLY A 101 -12.84 8.01 6.92
N ASN A 102 -14.01 8.65 6.90
CA ASN A 102 -15.31 8.02 7.17
C ASN A 102 -16.16 7.79 5.92
N SER A 103 -15.57 7.87 4.73
CA SER A 103 -16.27 7.69 3.47
C SER A 103 -16.80 6.26 3.33
N GLU A 104 -17.93 6.11 2.62
CA GLU A 104 -18.43 4.82 2.15
C GLU A 104 -17.42 4.12 1.23
N LEU A 105 -17.49 2.79 1.10
CA LEU A 105 -16.68 2.06 0.12
C LEU A 105 -17.03 2.56 -1.29
N ILE A 106 -16.03 3.09 -2.01
CA ILE A 106 -16.23 3.69 -3.34
C ILE A 106 -16.22 2.68 -4.48
N ILE A 107 -15.67 1.49 -4.26
CA ILE A 107 -15.70 0.40 -5.24
C ILE A 107 -17.04 -0.32 -5.10
N ASP A 108 -17.80 -0.39 -6.19
CA ASP A 108 -19.04 -1.16 -6.22
C ASP A 108 -18.71 -2.65 -6.02
N THR A 109 -19.37 -3.28 -5.06
CA THR A 109 -19.18 -4.71 -4.74
C THR A 109 -19.61 -5.65 -5.87
N ALA A 110 -20.30 -5.15 -6.89
CA ALA A 110 -20.60 -5.88 -8.13
C ALA A 110 -19.46 -5.77 -9.16
N CYS A 111 -18.48 -4.91 -8.94
CA CYS A 111 -17.31 -4.78 -9.81
C CYS A 111 -16.34 -5.93 -9.56
N VAL A 112 -15.91 -6.62 -10.59
CA VAL A 112 -14.83 -7.61 -10.50
C VAL A 112 -13.50 -6.87 -10.33
N THR A 113 -12.88 -7.06 -9.19
CA THR A 113 -11.58 -6.45 -8.88
C THR A 113 -10.41 -7.40 -9.21
N MET A 114 -9.18 -6.87 -9.12
CA MET A 114 -7.97 -7.70 -9.17
C MET A 114 -7.99 -8.79 -8.10
N ALA A 115 -8.48 -8.49 -6.89
CA ALA A 115 -8.57 -9.46 -5.80
C ALA A 115 -9.61 -10.55 -6.10
N ASP A 116 -10.81 -10.20 -6.62
CA ASP A 116 -11.81 -11.18 -7.04
C ASP A 116 -11.25 -12.11 -8.12
N MET A 117 -10.62 -11.56 -9.15
CA MET A 117 -10.02 -12.33 -10.25
C MET A 117 -8.96 -13.34 -9.73
N LEU A 118 -8.10 -12.90 -8.81
CA LEU A 118 -7.06 -13.77 -8.26
C LEU A 118 -7.65 -14.80 -7.29
N LYS A 119 -8.64 -14.42 -6.49
CA LYS A 119 -9.38 -15.35 -5.64
C LYS A 119 -10.08 -16.45 -6.45
N ASP A 120 -10.75 -16.08 -7.53
CA ASP A 120 -11.38 -17.04 -8.47
C ASP A 120 -10.33 -17.95 -9.14
N ALA A 121 -9.11 -17.46 -9.30
CA ALA A 121 -7.97 -18.26 -9.75
C ALA A 121 -7.35 -19.12 -8.62
N GLY A 122 -7.89 -19.12 -7.41
CA GLY A 122 -7.47 -19.97 -6.29
C GLY A 122 -6.30 -19.38 -5.48
N TYR A 123 -6.13 -18.07 -5.46
CA TYR A 123 -5.18 -17.37 -4.58
C TYR A 123 -5.82 -17.05 -3.23
N ALA A 124 -5.09 -17.21 -2.14
CA ALA A 124 -5.40 -16.55 -0.88
C ALA A 124 -5.13 -15.03 -1.03
N THR A 125 -6.06 -14.17 -0.67
CA THR A 125 -5.97 -12.73 -0.97
C THR A 125 -5.94 -11.87 0.30
N GLY A 126 -4.98 -10.94 0.41
CA GLY A 126 -4.82 -10.08 1.57
C GLY A 126 -4.62 -8.61 1.20
N ALA A 127 -5.23 -7.71 1.99
CA ALA A 127 -5.00 -6.27 1.94
C ALA A 127 -4.38 -5.80 3.26
N VAL A 128 -3.20 -5.18 3.21
CA VAL A 128 -2.49 -4.72 4.40
C VAL A 128 -2.02 -3.27 4.20
N GLY A 129 -2.25 -2.43 5.21
CA GLY A 129 -1.77 -1.05 5.26
C GLY A 129 -2.74 -0.01 4.71
N LYS A 130 -2.27 1.04 4.04
CA LYS A 130 -3.11 2.13 3.55
C LYS A 130 -4.18 1.63 2.58
N TRP A 131 -5.44 1.95 2.89
CA TRP A 131 -6.59 1.60 2.08
C TRP A 131 -7.07 2.78 1.20
N HIS A 132 -7.59 3.81 1.82
CA HIS A 132 -8.02 5.07 1.20
C HIS A 132 -9.09 4.91 0.09
N LEU A 133 -9.93 3.90 0.18
CA LEU A 133 -11.02 3.61 -0.77
C LEU A 133 -12.40 3.61 -0.10
N GLY A 134 -12.47 4.18 1.11
CA GLY A 134 -13.68 4.17 1.91
C GLY A 134 -14.04 2.79 2.47
N LEU A 135 -14.95 2.77 3.41
CA LEU A 135 -15.43 1.59 4.12
C LEU A 135 -16.90 1.78 4.48
N GLY A 136 -17.63 0.68 4.64
CA GLY A 136 -19.03 0.75 5.09
C GLY A 136 -20.00 1.14 3.97
N PRO A 137 -21.30 1.23 4.34
CA PRO A 137 -22.37 1.51 3.41
C PRO A 137 -22.46 2.98 3.05
N LYS A 138 -23.34 3.29 2.10
CA LYS A 138 -23.70 4.67 1.77
C LYS A 138 -24.11 5.44 3.02
N GLY A 139 -23.53 6.63 3.19
CA GLY A 139 -23.73 7.49 4.35
C GLY A 139 -22.59 7.43 5.37
N GLY A 140 -21.57 6.61 5.13
CA GLY A 140 -20.34 6.59 5.90
C GLY A 140 -20.17 5.39 6.83
N THR A 141 -19.02 5.34 7.47
CA THR A 141 -18.55 4.21 8.27
C THR A 141 -18.92 4.35 9.76
N ASP A 142 -19.56 3.35 10.33
CA ASP A 142 -19.70 3.20 11.79
C ASP A 142 -18.53 2.34 12.33
N PHE A 143 -17.54 3.00 12.92
CA PHE A 143 -16.34 2.34 13.45
C PHE A 143 -16.56 1.53 14.73
N ASN A 144 -17.77 1.56 15.28
CA ASN A 144 -18.11 0.85 16.53
C ASN A 144 -18.71 -0.55 16.30
N LYS A 145 -18.94 -0.90 15.05
CA LYS A 145 -19.58 -2.16 14.64
C LYS A 145 -18.71 -2.95 13.67
N GLN A 146 -19.20 -4.09 13.24
CA GLN A 146 -18.65 -4.77 12.08
C GLN A 146 -18.87 -3.89 10.84
N ILE A 147 -17.80 -3.47 10.23
CA ILE A 147 -17.81 -2.61 9.02
C ILE A 147 -18.05 -3.50 7.81
N THR A 148 -19.09 -3.22 7.06
CA THR A 148 -19.42 -3.86 5.79
C THR A 148 -20.24 -2.90 4.92
N PRO A 149 -19.99 -2.80 3.59
CA PRO A 149 -18.90 -3.47 2.86
C PRO A 149 -17.50 -2.95 3.24
N ASN A 150 -16.47 -3.76 2.94
CA ASN A 150 -15.07 -3.49 3.24
C ASN A 150 -14.19 -4.15 2.16
N ALA A 151 -12.87 -4.28 2.36
CA ALA A 151 -12.00 -4.94 1.39
C ALA A 151 -12.40 -6.41 1.15
N GLN A 152 -12.92 -7.12 2.16
CA GLN A 152 -13.39 -8.48 2.00
C GLN A 152 -14.62 -8.58 1.06
N SER A 153 -15.39 -7.51 0.94
CA SER A 153 -16.56 -7.44 0.03
C SER A 153 -16.20 -7.27 -1.44
N ILE A 154 -14.92 -7.08 -1.74
CA ILE A 154 -14.36 -6.88 -3.08
C ILE A 154 -13.17 -7.80 -3.35
N GLY A 155 -13.23 -9.04 -2.85
CA GLY A 155 -12.35 -10.14 -3.21
C GLY A 155 -11.20 -10.45 -2.26
N PHE A 156 -10.95 -9.68 -1.21
CA PHE A 156 -9.93 -10.02 -0.22
C PHE A 156 -10.45 -10.99 0.84
N ASP A 157 -9.64 -11.99 1.22
CA ASP A 157 -9.94 -12.92 2.32
C ASP A 157 -9.58 -12.32 3.67
N TYR A 158 -8.53 -11.50 3.71
CA TYR A 158 -7.99 -10.86 4.89
C TYR A 158 -7.77 -9.37 4.66
N GLU A 159 -8.05 -8.56 5.67
CA GLU A 159 -7.66 -7.16 5.69
C GLU A 159 -7.09 -6.74 7.05
N PHE A 160 -6.01 -5.95 7.01
CA PHE A 160 -5.50 -5.14 8.13
C PHE A 160 -5.11 -3.78 7.60
N ILE A 161 -5.96 -2.79 7.77
CA ILE A 161 -5.88 -1.55 7.01
C ILE A 161 -5.93 -0.28 7.86
N ILE A 162 -5.33 0.79 7.32
CA ILE A 162 -5.59 2.17 7.70
C ILE A 162 -6.75 2.66 6.83
N PRO A 163 -7.87 3.16 7.40
CA PRO A 163 -9.07 3.53 6.65
C PRO A 163 -8.84 4.52 5.51
N ALA A 164 -8.01 5.55 5.75
CA ALA A 164 -7.65 6.54 4.75
C ALA A 164 -6.13 6.75 4.70
N THR A 165 -5.66 7.92 5.09
CA THR A 165 -4.25 8.32 5.21
C THR A 165 -3.94 8.63 6.67
N VAL A 166 -2.65 8.66 7.00
CA VAL A 166 -2.22 8.89 8.38
C VAL A 166 -2.46 10.32 8.87
N ASP A 167 -2.69 11.26 7.98
CA ASP A 167 -3.07 12.66 8.30
C ASP A 167 -4.57 12.85 8.59
N ARG A 168 -5.39 11.80 8.47
CA ARG A 168 -6.86 11.82 8.59
C ARG A 168 -7.37 10.99 9.75
N VAL A 169 -8.43 11.47 10.37
CA VAL A 169 -9.17 10.67 11.36
C VAL A 169 -10.10 9.65 10.65
N PRO A 170 -10.38 8.48 11.27
CA PRO A 170 -9.89 8.03 12.56
C PRO A 170 -8.48 7.45 12.49
N CYS A 171 -7.69 7.72 13.53
CA CYS A 171 -6.32 7.24 13.65
C CYS A 171 -6.27 5.83 14.28
N VAL A 172 -6.87 4.86 13.61
CA VAL A 172 -7.03 3.47 14.06
C VAL A 172 -6.76 2.46 12.95
N PHE A 173 -6.38 1.24 13.34
CA PHE A 173 -6.35 0.12 12.41
C PHE A 173 -7.70 -0.60 12.38
N VAL A 174 -8.06 -1.12 11.22
CA VAL A 174 -9.21 -2.02 11.02
C VAL A 174 -8.69 -3.38 10.59
N GLU A 175 -9.08 -4.44 11.28
CA GLU A 175 -8.76 -5.82 10.93
C GLU A 175 -10.07 -6.61 10.73
N ASN A 176 -10.25 -7.17 9.54
CA ASN A 176 -11.43 -7.95 9.15
C ASN A 176 -12.75 -7.23 9.51
N GLY A 177 -12.83 -5.95 9.16
CA GLY A 177 -14.00 -5.10 9.37
C GLY A 177 -14.24 -4.65 10.82
N ARG A 178 -13.24 -4.78 11.70
CA ARG A 178 -13.36 -4.30 13.09
C ARG A 178 -12.17 -3.41 13.46
N VAL A 179 -12.46 -2.34 14.21
CA VAL A 179 -11.41 -1.50 14.79
C VAL A 179 -10.63 -2.31 15.82
N VAL A 180 -9.31 -2.33 15.66
CA VAL A 180 -8.40 -3.08 16.53
C VAL A 180 -8.29 -2.38 17.88
N GLY A 181 -8.50 -3.11 18.97
CA GLY A 181 -8.32 -2.61 20.34
C GLY A 181 -9.37 -1.61 20.82
N LEU A 182 -10.51 -1.48 20.13
CA LEU A 182 -11.59 -0.59 20.55
C LEU A 182 -12.24 -1.06 21.85
N ASP A 183 -12.31 -0.16 22.83
CA ASP A 183 -13.15 -0.35 24.02
C ASP A 183 -14.61 0.02 23.66
N PRO A 184 -15.58 -0.90 23.81
CA PRO A 184 -16.98 -0.60 23.56
C PRO A 184 -17.58 0.52 24.44
N ASN A 185 -16.94 0.83 25.57
CA ASN A 185 -17.35 1.92 26.46
C ASN A 185 -16.80 3.29 26.07
N ASP A 186 -15.89 3.33 25.09
CA ASP A 186 -15.31 4.57 24.54
C ASP A 186 -15.51 4.62 23.00
N PRO A 187 -16.79 4.76 22.55
CA PRO A 187 -17.12 4.65 21.13
C PRO A 187 -16.54 5.79 20.32
N ILE A 188 -16.08 5.46 19.09
CA ILE A 188 -15.53 6.41 18.13
C ILE A 188 -16.65 7.18 17.45
N THR A 189 -16.52 8.51 17.42
CA THR A 189 -17.29 9.40 16.56
C THR A 189 -16.34 10.18 15.65
N VAL A 190 -16.64 10.20 14.35
CA VAL A 190 -15.85 10.91 13.32
C VAL A 190 -16.76 11.81 12.51
N ASN A 191 -16.29 13.04 12.23
CA ASN A 191 -16.98 13.99 11.36
C ASN A 191 -15.98 14.79 10.53
N TYR A 192 -16.35 15.15 9.31
CA TYR A 192 -15.51 15.92 8.40
C TYR A 192 -16.09 17.31 8.05
N GLU A 193 -17.29 17.62 8.58
CA GLU A 193 -17.99 18.88 8.34
C GLU A 193 -17.95 19.82 9.56
N HIS A 194 -17.95 19.26 10.77
CA HIS A 194 -17.95 20.02 12.01
C HIS A 194 -17.30 19.25 13.17
N LYS A 195 -16.86 20.00 14.18
CA LYS A 195 -16.26 19.45 15.39
C LYS A 195 -17.24 18.52 16.13
N VAL A 196 -16.73 17.37 16.59
CA VAL A 196 -17.42 16.42 17.46
C VAL A 196 -16.60 16.21 18.73
N GLY A 197 -17.32 16.07 19.86
CA GLY A 197 -16.68 15.89 21.17
C GLY A 197 -15.86 17.10 21.64
N ASP A 198 -15.03 16.85 22.64
CA ASP A 198 -14.26 17.86 23.36
C ASP A 198 -12.74 17.71 23.19
N TRP A 199 -12.29 16.81 22.29
CA TRP A 199 -10.86 16.65 22.07
C TRP A 199 -10.24 17.93 21.48
N PRO A 200 -8.98 18.24 21.88
CA PRO A 200 -8.31 19.44 21.43
C PRO A 200 -8.10 19.44 19.91
N THR A 201 -8.15 20.64 19.32
CA THR A 201 -7.84 20.84 17.90
C THR A 201 -6.59 21.70 17.75
N GLY A 202 -5.90 21.57 16.62
CA GLY A 202 -4.72 22.39 16.35
C GLY A 202 -5.06 23.88 16.26
N GLU A 203 -6.27 24.23 15.85
CA GLU A 203 -6.76 25.60 15.78
C GLU A 203 -6.98 26.23 17.17
N GLU A 204 -7.60 25.47 18.08
CA GLU A 204 -7.96 25.95 19.42
C GLU A 204 -6.82 25.79 20.43
N ASN A 205 -5.92 24.83 20.22
CA ASN A 205 -4.87 24.44 21.17
C ASN A 205 -3.49 24.33 20.50
N PRO A 206 -2.98 25.41 19.88
CA PRO A 206 -1.71 25.37 19.15
C PRO A 206 -0.50 25.02 20.04
N GLU A 207 -0.62 25.20 21.36
CA GLU A 207 0.41 24.86 22.34
C GLU A 207 0.58 23.34 22.53
N LEU A 208 -0.40 22.53 22.15
CA LEU A 208 -0.37 21.07 22.22
C LEU A 208 0.22 20.44 20.94
N VAL A 209 0.51 21.25 19.93
CA VAL A 209 0.95 20.79 18.61
C VAL A 209 2.46 20.59 18.60
N THR A 210 2.91 19.37 18.32
CA THR A 210 4.33 19.01 18.16
C THR A 210 4.82 19.16 16.74
N LEU A 211 3.94 18.95 15.76
CA LEU A 211 4.21 19.16 14.33
C LEU A 211 3.22 20.20 13.79
N LYS A 212 3.73 21.38 13.46
CA LYS A 212 2.89 22.51 13.04
C LYS A 212 2.21 22.25 11.69
N PRO A 213 0.89 22.45 11.58
CA PRO A 213 0.19 22.37 10.31
C PRO A 213 0.51 23.56 9.40
N SER A 214 0.40 23.37 8.09
CA SER A 214 0.56 24.43 7.09
C SER A 214 -0.67 24.62 6.21
N GLN A 215 -1.43 23.56 5.93
CA GLN A 215 -2.56 23.60 4.99
C GLN A 215 -3.69 22.69 5.47
N GLY A 216 -4.71 23.25 6.14
CA GLY A 216 -5.95 22.53 6.45
C GLY A 216 -5.88 21.33 7.41
N HIS A 217 -4.69 20.98 7.89
CA HIS A 217 -4.45 19.86 8.81
C HIS A 217 -4.50 20.37 10.25
N ASN A 218 -5.63 20.95 10.68
CA ASN A 218 -5.68 21.71 11.93
C ASN A 218 -6.86 21.31 12.83
N ASN A 219 -7.47 20.15 12.59
CA ASN A 219 -8.58 19.67 13.40
C ASN A 219 -8.09 18.85 14.61
N THR A 220 -8.69 17.69 14.91
CA THR A 220 -8.38 16.96 16.14
C THR A 220 -6.91 16.59 16.27
N ILE A 221 -6.33 16.89 17.43
CA ILE A 221 -4.95 16.53 17.77
C ILE A 221 -4.91 15.07 18.26
N ILE A 222 -4.14 14.24 17.58
CA ILE A 222 -3.83 12.86 17.98
C ILE A 222 -2.30 12.72 18.08
N ASN A 223 -1.80 12.27 19.21
CA ASN A 223 -0.36 12.11 19.48
C ASN A 223 0.44 13.43 19.27
N GLY A 224 -0.17 14.57 19.59
CA GLY A 224 0.45 15.90 19.38
C GLY A 224 0.40 16.40 17.93
N ILE A 225 -0.25 15.67 17.02
CA ILE A 225 -0.33 16.00 15.60
C ILE A 225 -1.79 16.31 15.24
N PRO A 226 -2.08 17.53 14.74
CA PRO A 226 -3.43 17.86 14.29
C PRO A 226 -3.72 17.15 12.95
N ARG A 227 -4.93 16.65 12.79
CA ARG A 227 -5.37 15.85 11.64
C ARG A 227 -6.41 16.59 10.80
N ILE A 228 -6.74 16.05 9.64
CA ILE A 228 -7.93 16.44 8.88
C ILE A 228 -9.13 15.67 9.45
N GLY A 229 -10.21 16.41 9.76
CA GLY A 229 -11.43 15.88 10.36
C GLY A 229 -11.39 15.87 11.89
N TRP A 230 -12.55 15.64 12.47
CA TRP A 230 -12.76 15.62 13.92
C TRP A 230 -13.12 14.23 14.38
N MET A 231 -12.53 13.82 15.50
CA MET A 231 -12.91 12.58 16.18
C MET A 231 -12.91 12.75 17.68
N THR A 232 -13.66 11.86 18.33
CA THR A 232 -13.61 11.65 19.77
C THR A 232 -13.86 10.17 20.08
N GLY A 233 -13.42 9.68 21.23
CA GLY A 233 -13.50 8.28 21.61
C GLY A 233 -12.46 7.37 20.94
N GLY A 234 -12.46 6.09 21.34
CA GLY A 234 -11.53 5.09 20.83
C GLY A 234 -10.09 5.26 21.29
N LYS A 235 -9.84 5.82 22.47
CA LYS A 235 -8.49 6.08 22.99
C LYS A 235 -7.60 4.85 23.01
N SER A 236 -8.15 3.68 23.35
CA SER A 236 -7.40 2.42 23.39
C SER A 236 -7.05 1.86 22.01
N ALA A 237 -7.70 2.33 20.96
CA ALA A 237 -7.53 1.90 19.59
C ALA A 237 -6.57 2.80 18.79
N LEU A 238 -6.20 3.97 19.33
CA LEU A 238 -5.31 4.90 18.62
C LEU A 238 -3.95 4.27 18.36
N TRP A 239 -3.46 4.38 17.14
CA TRP A 239 -2.09 3.98 16.83
C TRP A 239 -1.06 4.94 17.41
N LYS A 240 0.19 4.50 17.47
CA LYS A 240 1.34 5.39 17.60
C LYS A 240 1.94 5.58 16.22
N ASP A 241 2.16 6.83 15.83
CA ASP A 241 2.58 7.17 14.47
C ASP A 241 3.93 6.54 14.10
N GLU A 242 4.88 6.54 15.01
CA GLU A 242 6.20 5.97 14.82
C GLU A 242 6.21 4.45 14.63
N ASP A 243 5.17 3.73 15.06
CA ASP A 243 5.09 2.27 15.02
C ASP A 243 4.36 1.76 13.77
N ILE A 244 3.73 2.62 12.98
CA ILE A 244 2.84 2.22 11.88
C ILE A 244 3.57 1.34 10.85
N ALA A 245 4.77 1.74 10.42
CA ALA A 245 5.53 0.99 9.42
C ALA A 245 5.88 -0.42 9.90
N ASP A 246 6.29 -0.54 11.18
CA ASP A 246 6.59 -1.83 11.79
C ASP A 246 5.36 -2.74 11.88
N ILE A 247 4.22 -2.18 12.29
CA ILE A 247 2.97 -2.93 12.42
C ILE A 247 2.49 -3.44 11.06
N ILE A 248 2.47 -2.58 10.03
CA ILE A 248 2.08 -2.96 8.67
C ILE A 248 3.04 -4.03 8.12
N THR A 249 4.35 -3.84 8.26
CA THR A 249 5.38 -4.79 7.83
C THR A 249 5.20 -6.13 8.53
N HIS A 250 4.96 -6.13 9.85
CA HIS A 250 4.71 -7.35 10.61
C HIS A 250 3.46 -8.10 10.13
N LYS A 251 2.35 -7.38 9.88
CA LYS A 251 1.11 -7.99 9.38
C LYS A 251 1.27 -8.56 7.98
N ALA A 252 2.00 -7.88 7.10
CA ALA A 252 2.33 -8.39 5.76
C ALA A 252 3.18 -9.67 5.85
N LYS A 253 4.24 -9.67 6.64
CA LYS A 253 5.08 -10.86 6.88
C LYS A 253 4.29 -12.02 7.46
N LYS A 254 3.37 -11.76 8.40
CA LYS A 254 2.49 -12.78 8.96
C LYS A 254 1.58 -13.39 7.90
N PHE A 255 0.97 -12.56 7.04
CA PHE A 255 0.14 -13.06 5.92
C PHE A 255 0.96 -13.95 4.99
N ILE A 256 2.13 -13.49 4.53
CA ILE A 256 3.04 -14.25 3.66
C ILE A 256 3.40 -15.60 4.30
N THR A 257 3.79 -15.58 5.59
CA THR A 257 4.18 -16.81 6.29
C THR A 257 3.03 -17.80 6.44
N SER A 258 1.81 -17.30 6.68
CA SER A 258 0.62 -18.15 6.85
C SER A 258 0.18 -18.83 5.55
N HIS A 259 0.50 -18.22 4.39
CA HIS A 259 0.08 -18.72 3.06
C HIS A 259 1.24 -19.23 2.20
N LYS A 260 2.42 -19.52 2.78
CA LYS A 260 3.63 -19.92 2.04
C LYS A 260 3.50 -21.23 1.26
N GLU A 261 2.54 -22.09 1.58
CA GLU A 261 2.31 -23.39 0.94
C GLU A 261 1.23 -23.35 -0.17
N GLU A 262 0.61 -22.20 -0.39
CA GLU A 262 -0.43 -21.99 -1.41
C GLU A 262 -0.18 -20.67 -2.15
N PRO A 263 -0.67 -20.50 -3.39
CA PRO A 263 -0.53 -19.24 -4.09
C PRO A 263 -1.29 -18.14 -3.36
N PHE A 264 -0.67 -16.99 -3.16
CA PHE A 264 -1.28 -15.84 -2.50
C PHE A 264 -1.08 -14.55 -3.27
N PHE A 265 -2.02 -13.63 -3.10
CA PHE A 265 -1.94 -12.25 -3.53
C PHE A 265 -1.98 -11.33 -2.30
N LEU A 266 -0.96 -10.52 -2.14
CA LEU A 266 -0.90 -9.50 -1.11
C LEU A 266 -0.87 -8.11 -1.75
N TYR A 267 -1.92 -7.31 -1.53
CA TYR A 267 -1.90 -5.87 -1.72
C TYR A 267 -1.38 -5.22 -0.43
N MET A 268 -0.24 -4.54 -0.51
CA MET A 268 0.39 -3.86 0.62
C MET A 268 0.50 -2.37 0.31
N GLY A 269 -0.37 -1.55 0.90
CA GLY A 269 -0.26 -0.10 0.86
C GLY A 269 0.62 0.41 1.98
N THR A 270 1.79 0.99 1.69
CA THR A 270 2.56 1.66 2.73
C THR A 270 2.00 3.06 3.00
N GLN A 271 2.20 3.60 4.20
CA GLN A 271 1.90 4.99 4.52
C GLN A 271 3.05 5.93 4.14
N ASP A 272 4.27 5.40 4.00
CA ASP A 272 5.44 6.17 3.61
C ASP A 272 5.41 6.43 2.10
N VAL A 273 5.68 7.63 1.70
CA VAL A 273 6.28 8.78 2.41
C VAL A 273 5.27 9.92 2.65
N HIS A 274 3.98 9.61 2.80
CA HIS A 274 2.90 10.57 3.02
C HIS A 274 3.05 11.27 4.38
N VAL A 275 2.55 12.48 4.46
CA VAL A 275 2.49 13.26 5.71
C VAL A 275 1.39 12.73 6.68
N PRO A 276 1.55 12.93 8.00
CA PRO A 276 2.72 13.44 8.73
C PRO A 276 3.86 12.42 8.69
N ARG A 277 5.06 12.88 8.44
CA ARG A 277 6.25 12.03 8.34
C ARG A 277 6.85 11.84 9.72
N ILE A 278 6.48 10.74 10.36
CA ILE A 278 6.93 10.39 11.72
C ILE A 278 7.73 9.07 11.64
N PRO A 279 9.03 9.15 11.38
CA PRO A 279 9.87 7.97 11.30
C PRO A 279 9.99 7.30 12.67
N HIS A 280 10.07 5.96 12.67
CA HIS A 280 10.43 5.23 13.87
C HIS A 280 11.80 5.73 14.39
N PRO A 281 12.05 5.81 15.72
CA PRO A 281 13.27 6.39 16.30
C PRO A 281 14.59 5.87 15.73
N ARG A 282 14.62 4.61 15.24
CA ARG A 282 15.82 4.04 14.60
C ARG A 282 16.19 4.70 13.28
N PHE A 283 15.26 5.38 12.61
CA PHE A 283 15.48 6.10 11.35
C PHE A 283 15.57 7.61 11.53
N ALA A 284 15.03 8.16 12.62
CA ALA A 284 15.01 9.58 12.90
C ALA A 284 16.43 10.19 12.86
N GLY A 285 16.62 11.22 12.03
CA GLY A 285 17.89 11.92 11.83
C GLY A 285 18.96 11.14 11.04
N LYS A 286 18.60 10.00 10.43
CA LYS A 286 19.61 9.14 9.74
C LYS A 286 19.87 9.54 8.31
N SER A 287 18.90 10.16 7.63
CA SER A 287 19.05 10.54 6.23
C SER A 287 19.87 11.82 6.02
N GLY A 288 19.86 12.72 7.00
CA GLY A 288 20.36 14.09 6.84
C GLY A 288 19.46 15.00 5.98
N LEU A 289 18.27 14.51 5.58
CA LEU A 289 17.31 15.19 4.72
C LEU A 289 15.96 15.43 5.44
N GLY A 290 15.99 15.54 6.78
CA GLY A 290 14.81 15.70 7.60
C GLY A 290 13.89 14.47 7.60
N THR A 291 12.69 14.66 8.12
CA THR A 291 11.73 13.55 8.30
C THR A 291 11.34 12.88 6.98
N ARG A 292 11.28 13.61 5.86
CA ARG A 292 11.00 12.99 4.55
C ARG A 292 12.10 12.00 4.16
N GLY A 293 13.37 12.38 4.27
CA GLY A 293 14.48 11.47 3.98
C GLY A 293 14.48 10.26 4.93
N ASP A 294 14.16 10.47 6.20
CA ASP A 294 14.12 9.41 7.21
C ASP A 294 13.02 8.38 6.93
N VAL A 295 11.82 8.81 6.49
CA VAL A 295 10.75 7.87 6.10
C VAL A 295 11.00 7.19 4.76
N ILE A 296 11.84 7.76 3.87
CA ILE A 296 12.33 7.04 2.68
C ILE A 296 13.25 5.88 3.11
N LEU A 297 14.16 6.09 4.07
CA LEU A 297 14.97 5.00 4.62
C LEU A 297 14.10 3.93 5.30
N GLN A 298 13.03 4.33 5.98
CA GLN A 298 12.05 3.44 6.60
C GLN A 298 11.30 2.61 5.55
N LEU A 299 10.88 3.22 4.46
CA LEU A 299 10.25 2.54 3.33
C LEU A 299 11.20 1.51 2.70
N ASP A 300 12.46 1.89 2.46
CA ASP A 300 13.48 0.96 1.95
C ASP A 300 13.68 -0.24 2.88
N TRP A 301 13.72 -0.01 4.20
CA TRP A 301 13.76 -1.08 5.19
C TRP A 301 12.52 -1.99 5.09
N THR A 302 11.32 -1.43 4.92
CA THR A 302 10.07 -2.20 4.74
C THR A 302 10.19 -3.16 3.55
N ILE A 303 10.69 -2.69 2.40
CA ILE A 303 10.92 -3.52 1.22
C ILE A 303 11.95 -4.62 1.52
N GLY A 304 13.03 -4.28 2.20
CA GLY A 304 14.05 -5.23 2.65
C GLY A 304 13.48 -6.35 3.53
N GLU A 305 12.59 -6.01 4.47
CA GLU A 305 11.93 -6.98 5.34
C GLU A 305 11.04 -7.97 4.58
N ILE A 306 10.29 -7.48 3.60
CA ILE A 306 9.47 -8.36 2.74
C ILE A 306 10.37 -9.29 1.92
N MET A 307 11.40 -8.76 1.25
CA MET A 307 12.33 -9.57 0.45
C MET A 307 13.04 -10.62 1.31
N ASN A 308 13.54 -10.23 2.48
CA ASN A 308 14.19 -11.16 3.41
C ASN A 308 13.24 -12.25 3.93
N THR A 309 11.95 -11.93 4.06
CA THR A 309 10.93 -12.93 4.44
C THR A 309 10.75 -13.95 3.31
N LEU A 310 10.67 -13.52 2.06
CA LEU A 310 10.56 -14.42 0.91
C LEU A 310 11.80 -15.32 0.79
N ASP A 311 13.00 -14.76 0.96
CA ASP A 311 14.26 -15.50 0.95
C ASP A 311 14.28 -16.56 2.06
N SER A 312 13.92 -16.17 3.30
CA SER A 312 13.94 -17.08 4.47
C SER A 312 12.95 -18.22 4.37
N LEU A 313 11.85 -18.03 3.65
CA LEU A 313 10.82 -19.03 3.39
C LEU A 313 11.11 -19.87 2.13
N ASN A 314 12.18 -19.55 1.38
CA ASN A 314 12.53 -20.18 0.10
C ASN A 314 11.40 -20.10 -0.96
N ILE A 315 10.67 -18.99 -1.00
CA ILE A 315 9.59 -18.74 -1.97
C ILE A 315 9.86 -17.54 -2.89
N ALA A 316 11.02 -16.90 -2.78
CA ALA A 316 11.38 -15.73 -3.60
C ALA A 316 11.34 -16.05 -5.10
N ASP A 317 11.88 -17.19 -5.53
CA ASP A 317 11.94 -17.59 -6.93
C ASP A 317 10.55 -17.88 -7.55
N ASN A 318 9.53 -18.12 -6.70
CA ASN A 318 8.14 -18.30 -7.13
C ASN A 318 7.24 -17.15 -6.71
N THR A 319 7.80 -15.92 -6.58
CA THR A 319 7.04 -14.73 -6.16
C THR A 319 7.29 -13.58 -7.13
N ILE A 320 6.21 -13.01 -7.64
CA ILE A 320 6.22 -11.75 -8.38
C ILE A 320 6.07 -10.63 -7.34
N LEU A 321 7.14 -9.88 -7.09
CA LEU A 321 7.15 -8.72 -6.21
C LEU A 321 7.14 -7.45 -7.05
N VAL A 322 6.04 -6.69 -6.96
CA VAL A 322 5.88 -5.39 -7.63
C VAL A 322 5.98 -4.28 -6.60
N PHE A 323 6.88 -3.32 -6.83
CA PHE A 323 6.99 -2.09 -6.06
C PHE A 323 6.72 -0.88 -6.94
N THR A 324 5.82 -0.02 -6.53
CA THR A 324 5.45 1.22 -7.23
C THR A 324 4.86 2.25 -6.28
N SER A 325 4.57 3.47 -6.79
CA SER A 325 3.88 4.52 -6.02
C SER A 325 2.49 4.79 -6.60
N ASP A 326 1.57 5.23 -5.76
CA ASP A 326 0.20 5.57 -6.18
C ASP A 326 0.15 6.90 -6.97
N ASN A 327 1.04 7.83 -6.70
CA ASN A 327 1.23 9.06 -7.45
C ASN A 327 2.67 9.55 -7.31
N GLY A 328 2.98 10.66 -7.94
CA GLY A 328 4.27 11.33 -7.79
C GLY A 328 4.43 11.99 -6.42
N PRO A 329 5.59 12.62 -6.14
CA PRO A 329 5.91 13.15 -4.83
C PRO A 329 5.02 14.35 -4.49
N VAL A 330 4.59 14.39 -3.23
CA VAL A 330 4.01 15.58 -2.60
C VAL A 330 5.00 16.02 -1.53
N ILE A 331 5.64 17.17 -1.74
CA ILE A 331 6.75 17.62 -0.89
C ILE A 331 6.26 18.52 0.23
N ASP A 332 5.50 19.57 -0.12
CA ASP A 332 4.92 20.53 0.82
C ASP A 332 3.42 20.27 0.92
N ASP A 333 3.04 19.47 1.91
CA ASP A 333 1.66 19.10 2.17
C ASP A 333 1.38 19.08 3.66
N GLY A 334 0.44 19.92 4.09
CA GLY A 334 -0.24 19.88 5.37
C GLY A 334 0.58 20.20 6.62
N TYR A 335 1.90 20.02 6.61
CA TYR A 335 2.75 20.21 7.79
C TYR A 335 4.06 20.92 7.47
N GLN A 336 4.61 21.64 8.48
CA GLN A 336 5.88 22.37 8.37
C GLN A 336 7.04 21.44 8.74
N ASP A 337 7.36 20.49 7.89
CA ASP A 337 8.48 19.55 8.08
C ASP A 337 9.74 19.92 7.31
N HIS A 338 9.75 21.08 6.64
CA HIS A 338 10.88 21.61 5.87
C HIS A 338 11.39 20.69 4.73
N ALA A 339 10.56 19.78 4.25
CA ALA A 339 10.97 18.79 3.26
C ALA A 339 11.50 19.46 1.98
N TYR A 340 10.85 20.50 1.48
CA TYR A 340 11.26 21.22 0.28
C TYR A 340 12.65 21.87 0.43
N GLU A 341 12.89 22.53 1.55
CA GLU A 341 14.16 23.24 1.84
C GLU A 341 15.30 22.23 1.99
N LEU A 342 15.08 21.14 2.70
CA LEU A 342 16.09 20.11 2.99
C LEU A 342 16.45 19.28 1.75
N LEU A 343 15.52 19.07 0.84
CA LEU A 343 15.80 18.43 -0.46
C LEU A 343 16.65 19.31 -1.39
N ASN A 344 16.64 20.65 -1.19
CA ASN A 344 17.50 21.63 -1.82
C ASN A 344 17.65 21.41 -3.34
N GLY A 345 16.52 21.47 -4.07
CA GLY A 345 16.46 21.30 -5.51
C GLY A 345 16.68 19.87 -5.99
N HIS A 346 16.86 18.91 -5.11
CA HIS A 346 16.75 17.50 -5.41
C HIS A 346 15.24 17.18 -5.45
N THR A 347 14.63 17.63 -6.52
CA THR A 347 13.21 17.42 -6.75
C THR A 347 13.04 16.04 -7.32
N PRO A 348 12.39 15.14 -6.63
CA PRO A 348 11.94 13.89 -7.20
C PRO A 348 10.90 14.22 -8.27
N MET A 349 11.24 14.08 -9.51
CA MET A 349 10.27 14.22 -10.61
C MET A 349 9.62 12.89 -10.92
#